data_1d7c1e0ea45e1b244aa5254d446ee59d
#
_entry.id   1d7c1e0ea45e1b244aa5254d446ee59d
#
_cell.length_a   1.000
_cell.length_b   1.000
_cell.length_c   1.000
_cell.angle_alpha   90.00
_cell.angle_beta   90.00
_cell.angle_gamma   90.00
#
_symmetry.space_group_name_H-M   'P 1'
#
loop_
_entity.id
_entity.type
_entity.pdbx_description
1 polymer ?
#
loop_
_entity_poly.entity_id
_entity_poly.type
_entity_poly.pdbx_seq_one_letter_code
_entity_poly.pdbx_strand_id
1 'polypeptide(L)'
;MKNFKLYFEHYLELIEEGKANTHLTHLEELILTKGAGGYDQAKGFLTNLLGHLQGKSKRKIGTTVKWDGAPAIFAGKHPDTGKFFVGTKSIFNKEPKINYNDQDIELNHGHAPGLADKLKKALRHLSKLGIKNIIQGDFMFDSSSVKKEDIDGIP
;
A
#
# COMPACT_ATOMS: atom_id res chain seq x y z
N MET A 1 17.83 -8.82 -15.59
CA MET A 1 16.37 -8.86 -15.81
C MET A 1 15.70 -10.21 -15.48
N LYS A 2 16.39 -11.35 -15.59
CA LYS A 2 15.80 -12.67 -15.25
C LYS A 2 15.39 -12.80 -13.76
N ASN A 3 16.19 -12.29 -12.82
CA ASN A 3 15.92 -12.46 -11.37
C ASN A 3 14.77 -11.60 -10.85
N PHE A 4 14.54 -10.41 -11.42
CA PHE A 4 13.42 -9.56 -10.99
C PHE A 4 12.08 -10.16 -11.42
N LYS A 5 12.02 -10.72 -12.62
CA LYS A 5 10.84 -11.45 -13.12
C LYS A 5 10.57 -12.69 -12.27
N LEU A 6 11.62 -13.46 -11.93
CA LEU A 6 11.52 -14.65 -11.07
C LEU A 6 11.04 -14.33 -9.67
N TYR A 7 11.51 -13.20 -9.08
CA TYR A 7 11.05 -12.73 -7.77
C TYR A 7 9.57 -12.35 -7.81
N PHE A 8 9.11 -11.74 -8.90
CA PHE A 8 7.71 -11.35 -9.06
C PHE A 8 6.82 -12.57 -9.35
N GLU A 9 7.26 -13.51 -10.17
CA GLU A 9 6.56 -14.77 -10.41
C GLU A 9 6.39 -15.55 -9.10
N HIS A 10 7.43 -15.63 -8.29
CA HIS A 10 7.35 -16.22 -6.96
C HIS A 10 6.41 -15.46 -6.00
N TYR A 11 6.40 -14.12 -6.06
CA TYR A 11 5.46 -13.30 -5.30
C TYR A 11 4.02 -13.51 -5.75
N LEU A 12 3.77 -13.64 -7.07
CA LEU A 12 2.45 -13.96 -7.61
C LEU A 12 2.01 -15.38 -7.24
N GLU A 13 2.90 -16.37 -7.31
CA GLU A 13 2.63 -17.73 -6.86
C GLU A 13 2.22 -17.77 -5.38
N LEU A 14 2.89 -16.99 -4.51
CA LEU A 14 2.51 -16.89 -3.10
C LEU A 14 1.12 -16.27 -2.89
N ILE A 15 0.69 -15.37 -3.78
CA ILE A 15 -0.65 -14.78 -3.76
C ILE A 15 -1.68 -15.77 -4.32
N GLU A 16 -1.38 -16.45 -5.42
CA GLU A 16 -2.28 -17.42 -6.07
C GLU A 16 -2.48 -18.68 -5.23
N GLU A 17 -1.48 -19.13 -4.47
CA GLU A 17 -1.60 -20.25 -3.53
C GLU A 17 -2.47 -19.96 -2.31
N GLY A 18 -3.07 -18.79 -2.20
CA GLY A 18 -3.99 -18.41 -1.10
C GLY A 18 -3.34 -18.35 0.28
N LYS A 19 -2.01 -18.38 0.35
CA LYS A 19 -1.26 -18.42 1.62
C LYS A 19 -1.12 -17.07 2.31
N ALA A 20 -1.42 -15.97 1.62
CA ALA A 20 -1.51 -14.65 2.25
C ALA A 20 -2.54 -13.80 1.52
N ASN A 21 -3.76 -13.77 1.98
CA ASN A 21 -4.66 -12.68 1.62
C ASN A 21 -4.13 -11.41 2.32
N THR A 22 -3.33 -10.66 1.60
CA THR A 22 -2.69 -9.42 2.09
C THR A 22 -3.67 -8.25 2.09
N HIS A 23 -4.88 -8.43 1.56
CA HIS A 23 -5.91 -7.41 1.52
C HIS A 23 -6.98 -7.69 2.59
N LEU A 24 -7.31 -6.64 3.34
CA LEU A 24 -8.49 -6.67 4.19
C LEU A 24 -9.73 -6.68 3.29
N THR A 25 -10.62 -7.63 3.51
CA THR A 25 -11.89 -7.71 2.79
C THR A 25 -12.79 -6.56 3.20
N HIS A 26 -13.33 -5.84 2.23
CA HIS A 26 -14.32 -4.81 2.47
C HIS A 26 -15.69 -5.45 2.74
N LEU A 27 -16.54 -4.78 3.54
CA LEU A 27 -17.86 -5.32 3.87
C LEU A 27 -18.76 -5.51 2.64
N GLU A 28 -18.67 -4.59 1.68
CA GLU A 28 -19.39 -4.67 0.41
C GLU A 28 -18.94 -5.85 -0.46
N GLU A 29 -17.66 -6.23 -0.40
CA GLU A 29 -17.13 -7.38 -1.13
C GLU A 29 -17.74 -8.69 -0.63
N LEU A 30 -18.08 -8.78 0.65
CA LEU A 30 -18.79 -9.95 1.19
C LEU A 30 -20.13 -10.16 0.50
N ILE A 31 -20.86 -9.08 0.24
CA ILE A 31 -22.16 -9.13 -0.44
C ILE A 31 -21.98 -9.56 -1.91
N LEU A 32 -20.99 -8.96 -2.59
CA LEU A 32 -20.71 -9.22 -4.00
C LEU A 32 -20.22 -10.66 -4.24
N THR A 33 -19.41 -11.19 -3.33
CA THR A 33 -18.78 -12.50 -3.49
C THR A 33 -19.62 -13.66 -2.93
N LYS A 34 -20.41 -13.42 -1.87
CA LYS A 34 -21.16 -14.45 -1.15
C LYS A 34 -22.68 -14.26 -1.18
N GLY A 35 -23.20 -13.23 -1.88
CA GLY A 35 -24.63 -12.96 -2.02
C GLY A 35 -25.33 -12.77 -0.66
N ALA A 36 -26.48 -13.44 -0.45
CA ALA A 36 -27.27 -13.32 0.77
C ALA A 36 -26.49 -13.68 2.04
N GLY A 37 -25.67 -14.74 1.99
CA GLY A 37 -24.82 -15.11 3.13
C GLY A 37 -23.77 -14.06 3.48
N GLY A 38 -23.24 -13.36 2.47
CA GLY A 38 -22.35 -12.23 2.66
C GLY A 38 -23.04 -11.02 3.27
N TYR A 39 -24.28 -10.75 2.88
CA TYR A 39 -25.11 -9.73 3.51
C TYR A 39 -25.34 -10.01 5.00
N ASP A 40 -25.70 -11.24 5.36
CA ASP A 40 -25.92 -11.60 6.76
C ASP A 40 -24.64 -11.47 7.59
N GLN A 41 -23.48 -11.83 7.03
CA GLN A 41 -22.18 -11.63 7.66
C GLN A 41 -21.88 -10.13 7.89
N ALA A 42 -22.04 -9.32 6.85
CA ALA A 42 -21.78 -7.87 6.92
C ALA A 42 -22.71 -7.19 7.94
N LYS A 43 -24.01 -7.53 7.90
CA LYS A 43 -25.02 -7.05 8.87
C LYS A 43 -24.68 -7.47 10.29
N GLY A 44 -24.29 -8.74 10.49
CA GLY A 44 -23.89 -9.25 11.80
C GLY A 44 -22.67 -8.51 12.36
N PHE A 45 -21.68 -8.22 11.51
CA PHE A 45 -20.51 -7.44 11.89
C PHE A 45 -20.89 -6.01 12.35
N LEU A 46 -21.69 -5.30 11.56
CA LEU A 46 -22.13 -3.94 11.88
C LEU A 46 -22.99 -3.90 13.15
N THR A 47 -23.87 -4.88 13.34
CA THR A 47 -24.69 -4.99 14.56
C THR A 47 -23.83 -5.22 15.80
N ASN A 48 -22.82 -6.07 15.70
CA ASN A 48 -21.88 -6.33 16.80
C ASN A 48 -21.02 -5.09 17.11
N LEU A 49 -20.55 -4.38 16.08
CA LEU A 49 -19.81 -3.13 16.24
C LEU A 49 -20.67 -2.06 16.95
N LEU A 50 -21.91 -1.88 16.49
CA LEU A 50 -22.86 -0.96 17.13
C LEU A 50 -23.10 -1.30 18.61
N GLY A 51 -23.30 -2.59 18.91
CA GLY A 51 -23.45 -3.06 20.29
C GLY A 51 -22.21 -2.80 21.16
N HIS A 52 -21.01 -2.91 20.55
CA HIS A 52 -19.75 -2.57 21.23
C HIS A 52 -19.65 -1.07 21.53
N LEU A 53 -19.90 -0.23 20.53
CA LEU A 53 -19.87 1.23 20.69
C LEU A 53 -20.90 1.74 21.70
N GLN A 54 -22.02 1.06 21.83
CA GLN A 54 -23.05 1.35 22.85
C GLN A 54 -22.75 0.80 24.25
N GLY A 55 -21.62 0.13 24.44
CA GLY A 55 -21.26 -0.53 25.70
C GLY A 55 -22.12 -1.76 26.06
N LYS A 56 -22.93 -2.26 25.11
CA LYS A 56 -23.84 -3.40 25.32
C LYS A 56 -23.19 -4.76 25.03
N SER A 57 -22.04 -4.78 24.35
CA SER A 57 -21.35 -6.01 23.99
C SER A 57 -20.37 -6.45 25.09
N LYS A 58 -20.46 -7.68 25.51
CA LYS A 58 -19.47 -8.31 26.41
C LYS A 58 -18.23 -8.83 25.67
N ARG A 59 -18.27 -8.87 24.34
CA ARG A 59 -17.14 -9.33 23.51
C ARG A 59 -16.13 -8.20 23.31
N LYS A 60 -14.85 -8.49 23.51
CA LYS A 60 -13.77 -7.57 23.13
C LYS A 60 -13.67 -7.56 21.60
N ILE A 61 -13.89 -6.41 21.00
CA ILE A 61 -13.66 -6.16 19.58
C ILE A 61 -12.39 -5.32 19.47
N GLY A 62 -11.38 -5.86 18.81
CA GLY A 62 -10.20 -5.08 18.43
C GLY A 62 -10.56 -4.19 17.24
N THR A 63 -10.49 -2.87 17.45
CA THR A 63 -10.68 -1.90 16.36
C THR A 63 -9.34 -1.26 16.06
N THR A 64 -8.95 -1.27 14.79
CA THR A 64 -7.72 -0.63 14.32
C THR A 64 -8.05 0.29 13.14
N VAL A 65 -7.21 1.30 12.95
CA VAL A 65 -7.30 2.16 11.77
C VAL A 65 -6.58 1.45 10.62
N LYS A 66 -7.27 1.29 9.47
CA LYS A 66 -6.63 0.91 8.23
C LYS A 66 -6.08 2.18 7.59
N TRP A 67 -4.78 2.32 7.60
CA TRP A 67 -4.11 3.37 6.86
C TRP A 67 -4.18 3.06 5.36
N ASP A 68 -4.49 4.08 4.58
CA ASP A 68 -4.57 4.00 3.12
C ASP A 68 -3.86 5.20 2.52
N GLY A 69 -3.13 4.99 1.46
CA GLY A 69 -2.33 6.03 0.84
C GLY A 69 -2.14 5.81 -0.66
N ALA A 70 -1.70 6.83 -1.34
CA ALA A 70 -1.42 6.79 -2.77
C ALA A 70 -0.25 7.71 -3.14
N PRO A 71 0.61 7.21 -4.03
CA PRO A 71 0.66 5.94 -4.73
C PRO A 71 1.25 4.79 -3.89
N ALA A 72 1.04 3.55 -4.34
CA ALA A 72 1.85 2.42 -3.90
C ALA A 72 3.26 2.56 -4.48
N ILE A 73 4.28 2.51 -3.61
CA ILE A 73 5.69 2.67 -3.95
C ILE A 73 6.43 1.37 -3.65
N PHE A 74 7.30 0.99 -4.58
CA PHE A 74 8.28 -0.07 -4.41
C PHE A 74 9.65 0.56 -4.24
N ALA A 75 10.40 0.13 -3.25
CA ALA A 75 11.72 0.65 -2.97
C ALA A 75 12.67 -0.45 -2.45
N GLY A 76 13.93 -0.36 -2.79
CA GLY A 76 14.92 -1.32 -2.30
C GLY A 76 16.13 -1.43 -3.20
N LYS A 77 16.94 -2.47 -2.98
CA LYS A 77 18.09 -2.75 -3.84
C LYS A 77 17.69 -3.67 -4.98
N HIS A 78 18.02 -3.26 -6.21
CA HIS A 78 17.80 -4.08 -7.38
C HIS A 78 18.65 -5.36 -7.30
N PRO A 79 18.07 -6.56 -7.46
CA PRO A 79 18.77 -7.81 -7.22
C PRO A 79 19.99 -8.02 -8.15
N ASP A 80 19.93 -7.54 -9.38
CA ASP A 80 21.01 -7.73 -10.36
C ASP A 80 22.11 -6.67 -10.25
N THR A 81 21.75 -5.42 -9.90
CA THR A 81 22.70 -4.29 -9.91
C THR A 81 23.15 -3.83 -8.53
N GLY A 82 22.43 -4.22 -7.49
CA GLY A 82 22.64 -3.76 -6.12
C GLY A 82 22.32 -2.28 -5.90
N LYS A 83 21.94 -1.53 -6.94
CA LYS A 83 21.60 -0.11 -6.84
C LYS A 83 20.23 0.05 -6.16
N PHE A 84 20.13 1.07 -5.32
CA PHE A 84 18.85 1.42 -4.73
C PHE A 84 17.93 2.04 -5.78
N PHE A 85 16.67 1.67 -5.77
CA PHE A 85 15.68 2.19 -6.70
C PHE A 85 14.36 2.49 -6.00
N VAL A 86 13.53 3.28 -6.67
CA VAL A 86 12.11 3.44 -6.36
C VAL A 86 11.29 3.26 -7.62
N GLY A 87 10.05 2.87 -7.46
CA GLY A 87 9.11 2.75 -8.57
C GLY A 87 7.68 2.60 -8.09
N THR A 88 6.77 2.50 -9.04
CA THR A 88 5.37 2.13 -8.82
C THR A 88 5.13 0.72 -9.34
N LYS A 89 3.88 0.28 -9.45
CA LYS A 89 3.54 -1.00 -10.10
C LYS A 89 4.10 -1.11 -11.53
N SER A 90 4.49 0.00 -12.15
CA SER A 90 5.11 0.01 -13.48
C SER A 90 6.47 -0.68 -13.56
N ILE A 91 7.10 -0.99 -12.44
CA ILE A 91 8.33 -1.82 -12.41
C ILE A 91 8.07 -3.25 -12.91
N PHE A 92 6.82 -3.69 -12.91
CA PHE A 92 6.40 -5.01 -13.38
C PHE A 92 5.89 -5.03 -14.83
N ASN A 93 5.89 -3.89 -15.51
CA ASN A 93 5.48 -3.80 -16.90
C ASN A 93 6.45 -4.59 -17.80
N LYS A 94 6.01 -4.91 -19.02
CA LYS A 94 6.85 -5.53 -20.06
C LYS A 94 8.14 -4.72 -20.29
N GLU A 95 8.04 -3.40 -20.20
CA GLU A 95 9.16 -2.45 -20.14
C GLU A 95 9.16 -1.81 -18.74
N PRO A 96 9.96 -2.35 -17.81
CA PRO A 96 9.95 -1.90 -16.43
C PRO A 96 10.43 -0.47 -16.27
N LYS A 97 9.67 0.35 -15.54
CA LYS A 97 10.04 1.73 -15.19
C LYS A 97 10.70 1.76 -13.81
N ILE A 98 11.99 1.49 -13.76
CA ILE A 98 12.79 1.47 -12.53
C ILE A 98 13.57 2.77 -12.45
N ASN A 99 13.54 3.44 -11.29
CA ASN A 99 14.14 4.75 -11.13
C ASN A 99 15.27 4.69 -10.10
N TYR A 100 16.50 4.94 -10.53
CA TYR A 100 17.70 4.98 -9.69
C TYR A 100 18.13 6.40 -9.31
N ASN A 101 17.62 7.41 -10.02
CA ASN A 101 17.93 8.83 -9.85
C ASN A 101 16.75 9.70 -10.29
N ASP A 102 16.86 11.01 -10.06
CA ASP A 102 15.82 11.97 -10.41
C ASP A 102 15.57 12.06 -11.92
N GLN A 103 16.60 11.81 -12.76
CA GLN A 103 16.47 11.85 -14.22
C GLN A 103 15.61 10.67 -14.71
N ASP A 104 15.81 9.47 -14.16
CA ASP A 104 14.98 8.32 -14.46
C ASP A 104 13.52 8.58 -14.07
N ILE A 105 13.28 9.25 -12.92
CA ILE A 105 11.94 9.61 -12.48
C ILE A 105 11.28 10.59 -13.46
N GLU A 106 12.01 11.60 -13.92
CA GLU A 106 11.48 12.55 -14.91
C GLU A 106 11.17 11.87 -16.24
N LEU A 107 12.05 10.99 -16.72
CA LEU A 107 11.86 10.26 -17.96
C LEU A 107 10.61 9.37 -17.88
N ASN A 108 10.44 8.67 -16.78
CA ASN A 108 9.39 7.67 -16.61
C ASN A 108 8.04 8.25 -16.15
N HIS A 109 8.07 9.34 -15.36
CA HIS A 109 6.91 9.87 -14.63
C HIS A 109 6.76 11.39 -14.71
N GLY A 110 7.57 12.11 -15.49
CA GLY A 110 7.52 13.59 -15.62
C GLY A 110 6.17 14.11 -16.13
N HIS A 111 5.41 13.27 -16.85
CA HIS A 111 4.03 13.59 -17.26
C HIS A 111 3.04 13.67 -16.09
N ALA A 112 3.41 13.22 -14.89
CA ALA A 112 2.62 13.26 -13.66
C ALA A 112 3.44 13.91 -12.52
N PRO A 113 3.54 15.24 -12.46
CA PRO A 113 4.47 15.96 -11.56
C PRO A 113 4.27 15.59 -10.08
N GLY A 114 3.04 15.47 -9.62
CA GLY A 114 2.76 15.08 -8.23
C GLY A 114 3.25 13.67 -7.87
N LEU A 115 3.26 12.73 -8.83
CA LEU A 115 3.85 11.40 -8.65
C LEU A 115 5.38 11.47 -8.69
N ALA A 116 5.94 12.21 -9.64
CA ALA A 116 7.38 12.39 -9.77
C ALA A 116 7.99 12.97 -8.48
N ASP A 117 7.37 14.00 -7.90
CA ASP A 117 7.81 14.60 -6.64
C ASP A 117 7.79 13.60 -5.47
N LYS A 118 6.73 12.80 -5.35
CA LYS A 118 6.64 11.76 -4.32
C LYS A 118 7.74 10.70 -4.49
N LEU A 119 8.01 10.27 -5.73
CA LEU A 119 9.08 9.30 -6.02
C LEU A 119 10.46 9.87 -5.72
N LYS A 120 10.73 11.14 -6.04
CA LYS A 120 12.00 11.82 -5.69
C LYS A 120 12.19 11.89 -4.17
N LYS A 121 11.12 12.26 -3.44
CA LYS A 121 11.14 12.25 -1.96
C LYS A 121 11.41 10.84 -1.43
N ALA A 122 10.72 9.83 -1.95
CA ALA A 122 10.93 8.44 -1.56
C ALA A 122 12.37 7.99 -1.84
N LEU A 123 12.92 8.26 -3.02
CA LEU A 123 14.30 7.92 -3.37
C LEU A 123 15.31 8.56 -2.41
N ARG A 124 15.14 9.86 -2.14
CA ARG A 124 16.03 10.63 -1.27
C ARG A 124 16.05 10.14 0.17
N HIS A 125 14.89 9.76 0.70
CA HIS A 125 14.77 9.40 2.12
C HIS A 125 14.93 7.90 2.35
N LEU A 126 14.27 7.05 1.57
CA LEU A 126 14.29 5.59 1.78
C LEU A 126 15.67 4.98 1.49
N SER A 127 16.46 5.56 0.57
CA SER A 127 17.81 5.09 0.28
C SER A 127 18.76 5.13 1.49
N LYS A 128 18.46 5.98 2.47
CA LYS A 128 19.25 6.18 3.69
C LYS A 128 18.87 5.23 4.83
N LEU A 129 17.77 4.51 4.71
CA LEU A 129 17.25 3.63 5.77
C LEU A 129 17.90 2.25 5.82
N GLY A 130 18.89 1.97 4.97
CA GLY A 130 19.57 0.68 4.95
C GLY A 130 18.70 -0.49 4.47
N ILE A 131 17.63 -0.22 3.72
CA ILE A 131 16.73 -1.24 3.15
C ILE A 131 17.52 -2.15 2.23
N LYS A 132 17.57 -3.44 2.55
CA LYS A 132 18.34 -4.45 1.80
C LYS A 132 17.48 -5.16 0.76
N ASN A 133 16.23 -5.46 1.11
CA ASN A 133 15.27 -6.14 0.26
C ASN A 133 14.35 -5.14 -0.44
N ILE A 134 13.53 -5.62 -1.37
CA ILE A 134 12.49 -4.80 -1.98
C ILE A 134 11.30 -4.76 -1.03
N ILE A 135 10.81 -3.57 -0.75
CA ILE A 135 9.60 -3.34 0.04
C ILE A 135 8.55 -2.69 -0.83
N GLN A 136 7.30 -2.95 -0.51
CA GLN A 136 6.14 -2.23 -1.02
C GLN A 136 5.48 -1.48 0.14
N GLY A 137 5.02 -0.28 -0.12
CA GLY A 137 4.25 0.50 0.85
C GLY A 137 3.46 1.60 0.15
N ASP A 138 2.48 2.14 0.85
CA ASP A 138 1.69 3.27 0.36
C ASP A 138 2.29 4.57 0.85
N PHE A 139 2.36 5.56 -0.05
CA PHE A 139 2.77 6.91 0.32
C PHE A 139 1.61 7.60 1.03
N MET A 140 1.73 7.80 2.34
CA MET A 140 0.65 8.31 3.16
C MET A 140 0.53 9.83 3.04
N PHE A 141 1.58 10.56 3.41
CA PHE A 141 1.60 12.01 3.43
C PHE A 141 3.04 12.53 3.44
N ASP A 142 3.19 13.80 3.15
CA ASP A 142 4.41 14.58 3.36
C ASP A 142 4.08 15.94 4.00
N SER A 143 5.10 16.74 4.27
CA SER A 143 4.94 18.05 4.89
C SER A 143 4.04 19.01 4.11
N SER A 144 3.87 18.81 2.80
CA SER A 144 3.00 19.65 1.96
C SER A 144 1.52 19.24 2.03
N SER A 145 1.24 18.00 2.43
CA SER A 145 -0.12 17.46 2.54
C SER A 145 -0.69 17.53 3.96
N VAL A 146 0.15 17.81 4.96
CA VAL A 146 -0.28 17.94 6.36
C VAL A 146 -0.76 19.37 6.61
N LYS A 147 -2.01 19.51 7.05
CA LYS A 147 -2.58 20.76 7.51
C LYS A 147 -2.81 20.67 9.02
N LYS A 148 -2.58 21.78 9.72
CA LYS A 148 -3.05 21.93 11.10
C LYS A 148 -4.49 22.43 11.04
N GLU A 149 -5.39 21.71 11.65
CA GLU A 149 -6.77 22.13 11.85
C GLU A 149 -7.04 22.12 13.36
N ASP A 150 -7.70 23.16 13.83
CA ASP A 150 -8.21 23.23 15.21
C ASP A 150 -9.56 22.50 15.21
N ILE A 151 -9.60 21.35 15.86
CA ILE A 151 -10.83 20.57 16.00
C ILE A 151 -11.26 20.70 17.46
N ASP A 152 -12.26 21.54 17.71
CA ASP A 152 -12.87 21.75 19.04
C ASP A 152 -11.84 22.05 20.17
N GLY A 153 -10.82 22.85 19.86
CA GLY A 153 -9.79 23.23 20.84
C GLY A 153 -8.73 22.16 21.10
N ILE A 154 -8.66 21.12 20.29
CA ILE A 154 -7.60 20.11 20.30
C ILE A 154 -6.57 20.51 19.23
N PRO A 155 -5.33 20.86 19.62
CA PRO A 155 -4.30 21.31 18.70
C PRO A 155 -3.76 20.21 17.77
#